data_5f697be5b45356ed4884a94174154be0
#
_entry.id   5f697be5b45356ed4884a94174154be0
#
_cell.length_a   1.000
_cell.length_b   1.000
_cell.length_c   1.000
_cell.angle_alpha   90.00
_cell.angle_beta   90.00
_cell.angle_gamma   90.00
#
_symmetry.space_group_name_H-M   'P 1'
#
loop_
_entity.id
_entity.type
_entity.pdbx_description
1 polymer ?
#
loop_
_entity_poly.entity_id
_entity_poly.type
_entity_poly.pdbx_seq_one_letter_code
_entity_poly.pdbx_strand_id
1 'polypeptide(L)'
;MPEEVYNYLIEYGFSNEELDNFEEENEKMFFTSIDIVKNNISFLEGLGLNNEDIINILRINPFMITVGNNRITALNKIYYEVLGLNNDDIKSLILKNADLYTASPIELEKNINYLKDKKCSIDMIKKFILDNPKVVNAYLDEFKKMVSFKY
;
A
#
# COMPACT_ATOMS: atom_id res chain seq x y z
N MET A 1 18.12 10.60 -9.06
CA MET A 1 17.68 9.18 -9.16
C MET A 1 18.74 8.41 -9.95
N PRO A 2 19.06 7.18 -9.57
CA PRO A 2 20.00 6.37 -10.36
C PRO A 2 19.55 6.23 -11.81
N GLU A 3 20.50 6.26 -12.74
CA GLU A 3 20.18 6.23 -14.17
C GLU A 3 19.38 4.99 -14.59
N GLU A 4 19.72 3.83 -14.03
CA GLU A 4 19.01 2.59 -14.34
C GLU A 4 17.52 2.66 -13.92
N VAL A 5 17.25 3.25 -12.75
CA VAL A 5 15.91 3.43 -12.23
C VAL A 5 15.13 4.43 -13.10
N TYR A 6 15.79 5.54 -13.44
CA TYR A 6 15.20 6.56 -14.31
C TYR A 6 14.79 5.95 -15.65
N ASN A 7 15.70 5.27 -16.32
CA ASN A 7 15.44 4.68 -17.63
C ASN A 7 14.34 3.62 -17.56
N TYR A 8 14.32 2.80 -16.51
CA TYR A 8 13.29 1.79 -16.31
C TYR A 8 11.90 2.42 -16.17
N LEU A 9 11.78 3.48 -15.38
CA LEU A 9 10.51 4.15 -15.14
C LEU A 9 10.03 4.93 -16.38
N ILE A 10 10.94 5.53 -17.15
CA ILE A 10 10.59 6.15 -18.42
C ILE A 10 10.02 5.10 -19.38
N GLU A 11 10.66 3.96 -19.53
CA GLU A 11 10.19 2.88 -20.39
C GLU A 11 8.86 2.31 -19.88
N TYR A 12 8.65 2.32 -18.57
CA TYR A 12 7.41 1.84 -17.99
C TYR A 12 6.22 2.75 -18.33
N GLY A 13 6.46 4.04 -18.54
CA GLY A 13 5.43 4.97 -18.98
C GLY A 13 5.37 6.30 -18.23
N PHE A 14 6.34 6.60 -17.38
CA PHE A 14 6.40 7.88 -16.66
C PHE A 14 7.12 8.94 -17.49
N SER A 15 6.77 10.21 -17.26
CA SER A 15 7.45 11.35 -17.88
C SER A 15 8.60 11.84 -17.00
N ASN A 16 9.50 12.63 -17.60
CA ASN A 16 10.60 13.26 -16.87
C ASN A 16 10.07 14.13 -15.72
N GLU A 17 9.02 14.89 -15.99
CA GLU A 17 8.40 15.75 -14.98
C GLU A 17 7.85 14.95 -13.79
N GLU A 18 7.18 13.84 -14.08
CA GLU A 18 6.67 12.95 -13.04
C GLU A 18 7.80 12.39 -12.18
N LEU A 19 8.91 11.99 -12.79
CA LEU A 19 10.06 11.44 -12.06
C LEU A 19 10.74 12.49 -11.19
N ASP A 20 10.82 13.73 -11.66
CA ASP A 20 11.35 14.84 -10.87
C ASP A 20 10.47 15.07 -9.63
N ASN A 21 9.14 15.03 -9.81
CA ASN A 21 8.20 15.17 -8.71
C ASN A 21 8.32 14.02 -7.69
N PHE A 22 8.54 12.80 -8.18
CA PHE A 22 8.74 11.65 -7.30
C PHE A 22 9.98 11.80 -6.43
N GLU A 23 11.07 12.35 -6.97
CA GLU A 23 12.27 12.63 -6.19
C GLU A 23 12.01 13.66 -5.09
N GLU A 24 11.24 14.70 -5.39
CA GLU A 24 10.89 15.72 -4.40
C GLU A 24 10.05 15.14 -3.25
N GLU A 25 9.11 14.25 -3.55
CA GLU A 25 8.22 13.66 -2.56
C GLU A 25 8.84 12.50 -1.80
N ASN A 26 9.76 11.76 -2.44
CA ASN A 26 10.35 10.54 -1.91
C ASN A 26 11.86 10.57 -2.04
N GLU A 27 12.54 10.98 -0.97
CA GLU A 27 14.01 11.07 -0.93
C GLU A 27 14.71 9.75 -1.23
N LYS A 28 14.08 8.62 -0.95
CA LYS A 28 14.65 7.29 -1.25
C LYS A 28 14.88 7.09 -2.73
N MET A 29 14.20 7.83 -3.60
CA MET A 29 14.40 7.76 -5.04
C MET A 29 15.84 8.12 -5.46
N PHE A 30 16.56 8.90 -4.67
CA PHE A 30 17.96 9.25 -4.96
C PHE A 30 18.90 8.06 -4.84
N PHE A 31 18.56 7.07 -4.00
CA PHE A 31 19.46 5.98 -3.61
C PHE A 31 18.91 4.59 -3.90
N THR A 32 17.67 4.48 -4.37
CA THR A 32 17.03 3.18 -4.54
C THR A 32 17.73 2.34 -5.61
N SER A 33 17.78 1.04 -5.41
CA SER A 33 18.32 0.12 -6.42
C SER A 33 17.23 -0.24 -7.44
N ILE A 34 17.66 -0.57 -8.64
CA ILE A 34 16.75 -1.06 -9.69
C ILE A 34 16.03 -2.34 -9.26
N ASP A 35 16.68 -3.19 -8.48
CA ASP A 35 16.08 -4.43 -8.02
C ASP A 35 14.88 -4.20 -7.11
N ILE A 36 14.96 -3.21 -6.22
CA ILE A 36 13.84 -2.84 -5.36
C ILE A 36 12.66 -2.34 -6.19
N VAL A 37 12.93 -1.44 -7.14
CA VAL A 37 11.90 -0.86 -7.99
C VAL A 37 11.20 -1.94 -8.82
N LYS A 38 11.98 -2.81 -9.47
CA LYS A 38 11.45 -3.92 -10.27
C LYS A 38 10.64 -4.89 -9.42
N ASN A 39 11.13 -5.21 -8.22
CA ASN A 39 10.43 -6.11 -7.31
C ASN A 39 9.05 -5.55 -6.92
N ASN A 40 8.99 -4.26 -6.62
CA ASN A 40 7.74 -3.63 -6.20
C ASN A 40 6.73 -3.54 -7.34
N ILE A 41 7.18 -3.21 -8.54
CA ILE A 41 6.32 -3.19 -9.72
C ILE A 41 5.85 -4.61 -10.07
N SER A 42 6.73 -5.59 -10.04
CA SER A 42 6.38 -7.00 -10.26
C SER A 42 5.37 -7.50 -9.24
N PHE A 43 5.51 -7.07 -7.99
CA PHE A 43 4.53 -7.40 -6.95
C PHE A 43 3.13 -6.87 -7.32
N LEU A 44 3.05 -5.62 -7.75
CA LEU A 44 1.78 -5.02 -8.18
C LEU A 44 1.19 -5.74 -9.40
N GLU A 45 2.03 -6.08 -10.37
CA GLU A 45 1.63 -6.87 -11.54
C GLU A 45 1.08 -8.23 -11.12
N GLY A 46 1.71 -8.86 -10.14
CA GLY A 46 1.29 -10.15 -9.58
C GLY A 46 -0.09 -10.12 -8.92
N LEU A 47 -0.57 -8.95 -8.52
CA LEU A 47 -1.94 -8.77 -8.01
C LEU A 47 -3.00 -8.76 -9.13
N GLY A 48 -2.58 -8.79 -10.38
CA GLY A 48 -3.48 -8.71 -11.52
C GLY A 48 -3.78 -7.29 -11.99
N LEU A 49 -2.98 -6.31 -11.54
CA LEU A 49 -3.11 -4.92 -11.98
C LEU A 49 -2.45 -4.76 -13.36
N ASN A 50 -3.06 -3.98 -14.23
CA ASN A 50 -2.47 -3.66 -15.51
C ASN A 50 -1.50 -2.48 -15.41
N ASN A 51 -0.79 -2.18 -16.48
CA ASN A 51 0.19 -1.11 -16.54
C ASN A 51 -0.40 0.25 -16.15
N GLU A 52 -1.59 0.57 -16.67
CA GLU A 52 -2.27 1.83 -16.37
C GLU A 52 -2.63 1.96 -14.89
N ASP A 53 -3.14 0.88 -14.30
CA ASP A 53 -3.47 0.84 -12.87
C ASP A 53 -2.22 1.10 -12.02
N ILE A 54 -1.11 0.46 -12.36
CA ILE A 54 0.15 0.59 -11.63
C ILE A 54 0.69 2.00 -11.75
N ILE A 55 0.69 2.57 -12.95
CA ILE A 55 1.11 3.95 -13.16
C ILE A 55 0.29 4.90 -12.30
N ASN A 56 -1.03 4.74 -12.26
CA ASN A 56 -1.91 5.59 -11.45
C ASN A 56 -1.64 5.45 -9.96
N ILE A 57 -1.44 4.23 -9.47
CA ILE A 57 -1.09 3.97 -8.07
C ILE A 57 0.21 4.68 -7.70
N LEU A 58 1.24 4.55 -8.54
CA LEU A 58 2.56 5.15 -8.26
C LEU A 58 2.55 6.68 -8.38
N ARG A 59 1.68 7.24 -9.23
CA ARG A 59 1.47 8.69 -9.28
C ARG A 59 0.88 9.23 -7.99
N ILE A 60 -0.09 8.51 -7.43
CA ILE A 60 -0.74 8.89 -6.18
C ILE A 60 0.21 8.66 -5.00
N ASN A 61 0.95 7.56 -5.02
CA ASN A 61 1.84 7.16 -3.94
C ASN A 61 3.23 6.78 -4.45
N PRO A 62 4.12 7.76 -4.70
CA PRO A 62 5.50 7.47 -5.13
C PRO A 62 6.32 6.68 -4.10
N PHE A 63 5.95 6.70 -2.83
CA PHE A 63 6.63 5.91 -1.79
C PHE A 63 6.56 4.41 -2.06
N MET A 64 5.53 3.96 -2.77
CA MET A 64 5.39 2.54 -3.13
C MET A 64 6.53 2.08 -4.06
N ILE A 65 7.12 2.97 -4.83
CA ILE A 65 8.23 2.62 -5.75
C ILE A 65 9.42 2.06 -4.97
N THR A 66 9.68 2.61 -3.78
CA THR A 66 10.88 2.30 -2.97
C THR A 66 10.59 1.56 -1.67
N VAL A 67 9.35 1.11 -1.46
CA VAL A 67 8.99 0.42 -0.22
C VAL A 67 9.82 -0.85 -0.05
N GLY A 68 10.29 -1.10 1.18
CA GLY A 68 11.10 -2.28 1.48
C GLY A 68 10.30 -3.57 1.45
N ASN A 69 10.94 -4.65 1.02
CA ASN A 69 10.30 -5.97 0.95
C ASN A 69 9.81 -6.45 2.33
N ASN A 70 10.51 -6.08 3.41
CA ASN A 70 10.10 -6.45 4.76
C ASN A 70 8.73 -5.86 5.12
N ARG A 71 8.46 -4.63 4.70
CA ARG A 71 7.16 -4.00 4.94
C ARG A 71 6.06 -4.70 4.14
N ILE A 72 6.31 -4.98 2.87
CA ILE A 72 5.36 -5.70 2.02
C ILE A 72 5.03 -7.05 2.64
N THR A 73 6.04 -7.80 3.08
CA THR A 73 5.87 -9.11 3.71
C THR A 73 5.06 -9.01 5.00
N ALA A 74 5.37 -8.03 5.86
CA ALA A 74 4.66 -7.82 7.12
C ALA A 74 3.19 -7.46 6.89
N LEU A 75 2.90 -6.59 5.93
CA LEU A 75 1.54 -6.22 5.59
C LEU A 75 0.77 -7.37 4.95
N ASN A 76 1.41 -8.14 4.06
CA ASN A 76 0.78 -9.33 3.47
C ASN A 76 0.41 -10.36 4.52
N LYS A 77 1.23 -10.52 5.55
CA LYS A 77 0.91 -11.42 6.65
C LYS A 77 -0.38 -10.98 7.35
N ILE A 78 -0.55 -9.68 7.57
CA ILE A 78 -1.77 -9.14 8.18
C ILE A 78 -2.95 -9.32 7.23
N TYR A 79 -2.81 -8.91 5.98
CA TYR A 79 -3.91 -8.93 5.02
C TYR A 79 -4.39 -10.36 4.72
N TYR A 80 -3.47 -11.26 4.39
CA TYR A 80 -3.83 -12.63 3.99
C TYR A 80 -4.07 -13.56 5.16
N GLU A 81 -3.18 -13.56 6.17
CA GLU A 81 -3.26 -14.54 7.26
C GLU A 81 -4.17 -14.09 8.40
N VAL A 82 -4.06 -12.84 8.85
CA VAL A 82 -4.85 -12.35 9.98
C VAL A 82 -6.27 -12.02 9.54
N LEU A 83 -6.43 -11.26 8.46
CA LEU A 83 -7.74 -10.80 7.97
C LEU A 83 -8.40 -11.77 7.01
N GLY A 84 -7.65 -12.72 6.46
CA GLY A 84 -8.19 -13.69 5.51
C GLY A 84 -8.63 -13.07 4.18
N LEU A 85 -7.99 -11.97 3.76
CA LEU A 85 -8.26 -11.35 2.47
C LEU A 85 -7.69 -12.24 1.35
N ASN A 86 -8.35 -12.26 0.20
CA ASN A 86 -7.86 -12.95 -0.99
C ASN A 86 -7.26 -11.95 -1.99
N ASN A 87 -6.72 -12.44 -3.10
CA ASN A 87 -6.08 -11.60 -4.11
C ASN A 87 -7.05 -10.57 -4.71
N ASP A 88 -8.31 -10.94 -4.94
CA ASP A 88 -9.32 -10.03 -5.46
C ASP A 88 -9.63 -8.91 -4.46
N ASP A 89 -9.67 -9.24 -3.17
CA ASP A 89 -9.85 -8.25 -2.11
C ASP A 89 -8.69 -7.24 -2.11
N ILE A 90 -7.45 -7.72 -2.19
CA ILE A 90 -6.26 -6.87 -2.20
C ILE A 90 -6.24 -5.97 -3.43
N LYS A 91 -6.55 -6.53 -4.60
CA LYS A 91 -6.63 -5.75 -5.84
C LYS A 91 -7.68 -4.64 -5.71
N SER A 92 -8.86 -4.96 -5.19
CA SER A 92 -9.92 -3.98 -4.96
C SER A 92 -9.48 -2.89 -3.99
N LEU A 93 -8.82 -3.27 -2.89
CA LEU A 93 -8.36 -2.33 -1.87
C LEU A 93 -7.31 -1.37 -2.41
N ILE A 94 -6.30 -1.87 -3.14
CA ILE A 94 -5.23 -1.00 -3.63
C ILE A 94 -5.70 -0.04 -4.71
N LEU A 95 -6.71 -0.42 -5.50
CA LEU A 95 -7.32 0.47 -6.47
C LEU A 95 -8.08 1.62 -5.82
N LYS A 96 -8.57 1.42 -4.59
CA LYS A 96 -9.27 2.45 -3.81
C LYS A 96 -8.36 3.18 -2.83
N ASN A 97 -7.24 2.54 -2.45
CA ASN A 97 -6.27 3.09 -1.52
C ASN A 97 -4.85 2.78 -1.99
N ALA A 98 -4.26 3.73 -2.73
CA ALA A 98 -2.90 3.58 -3.26
C ALA A 98 -1.84 3.41 -2.16
N ASP A 99 -2.16 3.77 -0.92
CA ASP A 99 -1.25 3.71 0.23
C ASP A 99 -1.32 2.37 0.98
N LEU A 100 -1.99 1.37 0.41
CA LEU A 100 -2.21 0.08 1.07
C LEU A 100 -0.91 -0.59 1.56
N TYR A 101 0.17 -0.47 0.79
CA TYR A 101 1.46 -1.10 1.10
C TYR A 101 2.52 -0.13 1.66
N THR A 102 2.12 1.11 1.94
CA THR A 102 2.95 2.05 2.71
C THR A 102 2.38 2.32 4.10
N ALA A 103 1.38 1.54 4.49
CA ALA A 103 0.85 1.54 5.85
C ALA A 103 1.91 1.05 6.85
N SER A 104 1.75 1.43 8.11
CA SER A 104 2.58 0.90 9.19
C SER A 104 1.99 -0.42 9.69
N PRO A 105 2.72 -1.54 9.60
CA PRO A 105 2.23 -2.81 10.13
C PRO A 105 1.90 -2.74 11.62
N ILE A 106 2.71 -2.03 12.39
CA ILE A 106 2.52 -1.89 13.84
C ILE A 106 1.23 -1.14 14.15
N GLU A 107 0.99 -0.03 13.46
CA GLU A 107 -0.24 0.75 13.68
C GLU A 107 -1.48 -0.01 13.21
N LEU A 108 -1.39 -0.72 12.09
CA LEU A 108 -2.48 -1.55 11.60
C LEU A 108 -2.83 -2.66 12.60
N GLU A 109 -1.83 -3.32 13.17
CA GLU A 109 -2.07 -4.34 14.21
C GLU A 109 -2.76 -3.75 15.43
N LYS A 110 -2.35 -2.57 15.89
CA LYS A 110 -3.01 -1.87 16.99
C LYS A 110 -4.49 -1.63 16.70
N ASN A 111 -4.80 -1.20 15.50
CA ASN A 111 -6.17 -0.93 15.08
C ASN A 111 -7.02 -2.20 15.05
N ILE A 112 -6.47 -3.28 14.51
CA ILE A 112 -7.14 -4.59 14.47
C ILE A 112 -7.37 -5.10 15.90
N ASN A 113 -6.37 -5.02 16.77
CA ASN A 113 -6.48 -5.47 18.15
C ASN A 113 -7.52 -4.65 18.93
N TYR A 114 -7.61 -3.36 18.68
CA TYR A 114 -8.65 -2.51 19.26
C TYR A 114 -10.05 -3.06 18.95
N LEU A 115 -10.30 -3.44 17.69
CA LEU A 115 -11.59 -4.01 17.30
C LEU A 115 -11.81 -5.40 17.90
N LYS A 116 -10.77 -6.22 17.98
CA LYS A 116 -10.85 -7.54 18.65
C LYS A 116 -11.22 -7.38 20.13
N ASP A 117 -10.62 -6.41 20.80
CA ASP A 117 -10.93 -6.11 22.21
C ASP A 117 -12.37 -5.64 22.39
N LYS A 118 -12.96 -5.05 21.38
CA LYS A 118 -14.38 -4.69 21.33
C LYS A 118 -15.28 -5.85 20.93
N LYS A 119 -14.75 -7.07 20.87
CA LYS A 119 -15.48 -8.30 20.52
C LYS A 119 -15.94 -8.36 19.06
N CYS A 120 -15.31 -7.59 18.17
CA CYS A 120 -15.56 -7.71 16.74
C CYS A 120 -14.94 -9.00 16.21
N SER A 121 -15.69 -9.74 15.41
CA SER A 121 -15.17 -10.92 14.72
C SER A 121 -14.22 -10.51 13.59
N ILE A 122 -13.39 -11.45 13.12
CA ILE A 122 -12.52 -11.21 11.97
C ILE A 122 -13.37 -10.82 10.74
N ASP A 123 -14.52 -11.46 10.54
CA ASP A 123 -15.40 -11.12 9.41
C ASP A 123 -15.91 -9.68 9.49
N MET A 124 -16.26 -9.20 10.68
CA MET A 124 -16.65 -7.81 10.90
C MET A 124 -15.50 -6.84 10.61
N ILE A 125 -14.30 -7.16 11.08
CA ILE A 125 -13.10 -6.34 10.86
C ILE A 125 -12.77 -6.28 9.37
N LYS A 126 -12.77 -7.43 8.71
CA LYS A 126 -12.56 -7.55 7.27
C LYS A 126 -13.54 -6.69 6.49
N LYS A 127 -14.83 -6.80 6.81
CA LYS A 127 -15.88 -6.01 6.15
C LYS A 127 -15.66 -4.51 6.35
N PHE A 128 -15.31 -4.10 7.57
CA PHE A 128 -15.05 -2.69 7.87
C PHE A 128 -13.91 -2.15 7.01
N ILE A 129 -12.82 -2.89 6.87
CA ILE A 129 -11.67 -2.50 6.05
C ILE A 129 -12.05 -2.46 4.57
N LEU A 130 -12.79 -3.45 4.07
CA LEU A 130 -13.21 -3.47 2.67
C LEU A 130 -14.15 -2.31 2.33
N ASP A 131 -15.02 -1.92 3.26
CA ASP A 131 -15.92 -0.78 3.08
C ASP A 131 -15.21 0.56 3.25
N ASN A 132 -14.10 0.60 3.99
CA ASN A 132 -13.37 1.83 4.33
C ASN A 132 -11.87 1.63 4.13
N PRO A 133 -11.38 1.47 2.88
CA PRO A 133 -9.99 1.05 2.61
C PRO A 133 -8.90 1.91 3.24
N LYS A 134 -9.15 3.22 3.40
CA LYS A 134 -8.15 4.14 3.94
C LYS A 134 -7.91 4.00 5.44
N VAL A 135 -8.74 3.22 6.14
CA VAL A 135 -8.56 3.00 7.59
C VAL A 135 -7.26 2.25 7.91
N VAL A 136 -6.70 1.52 6.94
CA VAL A 136 -5.44 0.79 7.17
C VAL A 136 -4.26 1.72 7.43
N ASN A 137 -4.35 2.98 7.01
CA ASN A 137 -3.29 3.98 7.19
C ASN A 137 -3.51 4.88 8.41
N ALA A 138 -4.63 4.74 9.11
CA ALA A 138 -4.96 5.58 10.25
C ALA A 138 -4.16 5.17 11.50
N TYR A 139 -3.76 6.18 12.30
CA TYR A 139 -3.27 5.92 13.65
C TYR A 139 -4.46 5.63 14.58
N LEU A 140 -4.19 4.98 15.71
CA LEU A 140 -5.22 4.45 16.59
C LEU A 140 -6.27 5.50 17.00
N ASP A 141 -5.86 6.70 17.37
CA ASP A 141 -6.79 7.75 17.81
C ASP A 141 -7.77 8.15 16.71
N GLU A 142 -7.29 8.31 15.50
CA GLU A 142 -8.13 8.58 14.34
C GLU A 142 -9.01 7.39 14.00
N PHE A 143 -8.45 6.19 14.07
CA PHE A 143 -9.16 4.94 13.80
C PHE A 143 -10.35 4.78 14.74
N LYS A 144 -10.18 5.06 16.03
CA LYS A 144 -11.27 5.02 17.03
C LYS A 144 -12.42 5.94 16.65
N LYS A 145 -12.11 7.13 16.13
CA LYS A 145 -13.12 8.09 15.66
C LYS A 145 -13.87 7.56 14.44
N MET A 146 -13.16 6.95 13.49
CA MET A 146 -13.77 6.36 12.29
C MET A 146 -14.74 5.25 12.67
N VAL A 147 -14.36 4.39 13.60
CA VAL A 147 -15.20 3.28 14.08
C VAL A 147 -16.45 3.80 14.79
N SER A 148 -16.34 4.86 15.60
CA SER A 148 -17.45 5.43 16.35
C SER A 148 -18.59 5.91 15.45
N PHE A 149 -18.29 6.33 14.23
CA PHE A 149 -19.31 6.75 13.27
C PHE A 149 -19.97 5.57 12.55
N LYS A 150 -19.33 4.40 12.49
CA LYS A 150 -19.81 3.25 11.72
C LYS A 150 -20.44 2.17 12.59
N TYR A 151 -19.91 1.97 13.76
CA TYR A 151 -20.25 0.88 14.67
C TYR A 151 -20.31 1.36 16.12
#